data_e2ca9ede2a65bcae6f0594a5ff8b2dec
#
_entry.id   e2ca9ede2a65bcae6f0594a5ff8b2dec
#
_cell.length_a   1.000
_cell.length_b   1.000
_cell.length_c   1.000
_cell.angle_alpha   90.00
_cell.angle_beta   90.00
_cell.angle_gamma   90.00
#
_symmetry.space_group_name_H-M   'P 1'
#
loop_
_entity.id
_entity.type
_entity.pdbx_description
1 polymer ?
#
loop_
_entity_poly.entity_id
_entity_poly.type
_entity_poly.pdbx_seq_one_letter_code
_entity_poly.pdbx_strand_id
1 'polypeptide(L)'
;QTPEAKPRLNPDDIQRLLVDRDGKPSELSKTLLGGGNTNRLFYFPTHDEPATPADWGFRFENVDFKSTDGTALHGWFMPAKLKVPKGTIVFSHGNAGSLGHHLGFVLWLVEAGYQVFMYDYRGFGKSGGELDRRGMIEDVKGAFAYVGARKDVDARRLVSYGHSLGGAKSVAAIAEKNVEGLRAVVIDGAFASYRAMARLVGGELGANLITDELSPKDCIGKISGTSLLVIHGVRDPVVPVAQGKELFDLAKEPKTLFEVKDGGHGDNLSRDNGAYRKRMLTWLDGVM
;
A
#
# COMPACT_ATOMS: atom_id res chain seq x y z
N GLN A 1 -54.10 2.10 0.96
CA GLN A 1 -53.17 2.80 0.05
C GLN A 1 -51.81 2.12 0.16
N THR A 2 -51.40 1.38 -0.86
CA THR A 2 -50.06 0.83 -1.02
C THR A 2 -49.06 1.98 -1.21
N PRO A 3 -47.90 1.98 -0.55
CA PRO A 3 -46.88 3.02 -0.78
C PRO A 3 -46.38 2.91 -2.23
N GLU A 4 -46.45 4.02 -2.97
CA GLU A 4 -45.84 4.11 -4.29
C GLU A 4 -44.35 3.76 -4.21
N ALA A 5 -43.94 2.80 -5.02
CA ALA A 5 -42.56 2.42 -5.18
C ALA A 5 -41.78 3.62 -5.72
N LYS A 6 -40.82 4.12 -4.96
CA LYS A 6 -39.87 5.16 -5.42
C LYS A 6 -39.23 4.71 -6.74
N PRO A 7 -39.17 5.56 -7.76
CA PRO A 7 -38.56 5.22 -9.04
C PRO A 7 -37.09 4.77 -8.79
N ARG A 8 -36.80 3.53 -9.16
CA ARG A 8 -35.39 3.05 -9.18
C ARG A 8 -34.75 3.68 -10.43
N LEU A 9 -33.75 4.52 -10.19
CA LEU A 9 -32.93 5.03 -11.28
C LEU A 9 -32.27 3.85 -12.01
N ASN A 10 -32.36 3.86 -13.34
CA ASN A 10 -31.71 2.92 -14.20
C ASN A 10 -30.17 3.14 -14.10
N PRO A 11 -29.32 2.08 -14.08
CA PRO A 11 -27.87 2.22 -14.07
C PRO A 11 -27.31 3.17 -15.15
N ASP A 12 -27.90 3.17 -16.35
CA ASP A 12 -27.50 4.05 -17.45
C ASP A 12 -27.81 5.53 -17.18
N ASP A 13 -28.93 5.82 -16.48
CA ASP A 13 -29.28 7.18 -16.09
C ASP A 13 -28.34 7.68 -14.98
N ILE A 14 -27.96 6.82 -14.04
CA ILE A 14 -26.96 7.13 -13.02
C ILE A 14 -25.61 7.42 -13.68
N GLN A 15 -25.22 6.64 -14.67
CA GLN A 15 -23.97 6.85 -15.41
C GLN A 15 -23.95 8.21 -16.11
N ARG A 16 -25.04 8.58 -16.79
CA ARG A 16 -25.17 9.89 -17.47
C ARG A 16 -25.17 11.08 -16.53
N LEU A 17 -25.60 10.88 -15.29
CA LEU A 17 -25.58 11.92 -14.25
C LEU A 17 -24.18 12.10 -13.63
N LEU A 18 -23.40 11.02 -13.55
CA LEU A 18 -22.13 11.00 -12.84
C LEU A 18 -20.90 11.21 -13.74
N VAL A 19 -21.03 10.99 -15.04
CA VAL A 19 -19.91 11.10 -16.00
C VAL A 19 -20.34 11.99 -17.17
N ASP A 20 -19.47 12.92 -17.60
CA ASP A 20 -19.69 13.75 -18.78
C ASP A 20 -19.48 12.96 -20.09
N ARG A 21 -19.69 13.65 -21.25
CA ARG A 21 -19.57 13.03 -22.57
C ARG A 21 -18.14 12.54 -22.88
N ASP A 22 -17.15 13.06 -22.18
CA ASP A 22 -15.73 12.70 -22.33
C ASP A 22 -15.30 11.62 -21.33
N GLY A 23 -16.26 11.07 -20.55
CA GLY A 23 -15.98 10.05 -19.53
C GLY A 23 -15.36 10.58 -18.25
N LYS A 24 -15.35 11.90 -18.04
CA LYS A 24 -14.86 12.55 -16.82
C LYS A 24 -15.98 12.72 -15.79
N PRO A 25 -15.69 12.78 -14.48
CA PRO A 25 -16.69 13.07 -13.46
C PRO A 25 -17.46 14.36 -13.77
N SER A 26 -18.80 14.26 -13.84
CA SER A 26 -19.66 15.41 -14.06
C SER A 26 -19.62 16.41 -12.90
N GLU A 27 -20.10 17.65 -13.10
CA GLU A 27 -20.20 18.63 -12.00
C GLU A 27 -21.13 18.13 -10.88
N LEU A 28 -22.18 17.37 -11.23
CA LEU A 28 -23.04 16.73 -10.24
C LEU A 28 -22.29 15.68 -9.43
N SER A 29 -21.46 14.86 -10.08
CA SER A 29 -20.57 13.90 -9.43
C SER A 29 -19.60 14.59 -8.47
N LYS A 30 -18.96 15.66 -8.91
CA LYS A 30 -18.05 16.47 -8.06
C LYS A 30 -18.76 17.05 -6.84
N THR A 31 -20.00 17.53 -7.03
CA THR A 31 -20.81 18.10 -5.94
C THR A 31 -21.28 17.04 -4.95
N LEU A 32 -21.82 15.91 -5.46
CA LEU A 32 -22.32 14.82 -4.61
C LEU A 32 -21.22 14.10 -3.84
N LEU A 33 -20.00 14.05 -4.41
CA LEU A 33 -18.83 13.38 -3.84
C LEU A 33 -17.92 14.33 -3.04
N GLY A 34 -18.38 15.54 -2.76
CA GLY A 34 -17.69 16.47 -1.86
C GLY A 34 -16.59 17.30 -2.53
N GLY A 35 -16.88 17.90 -3.67
CA GLY A 35 -15.98 18.89 -4.29
C GLY A 35 -14.82 18.32 -5.05
N GLY A 36 -14.98 17.13 -5.64
CA GLY A 36 -13.99 16.54 -6.54
C GLY A 36 -13.01 15.59 -5.87
N ASN A 37 -13.10 15.35 -4.57
CA ASN A 37 -12.26 14.37 -3.89
C ASN A 37 -12.93 12.99 -3.85
N THR A 38 -12.97 12.29 -5.00
CA THR A 38 -13.40 10.89 -5.10
C THR A 38 -12.52 9.94 -4.27
N ASN A 39 -11.38 10.42 -3.76
CA ASN A 39 -10.48 9.65 -2.92
C ASN A 39 -11.16 9.12 -1.66
N ARG A 40 -12.12 9.86 -1.08
CA ARG A 40 -12.87 9.42 0.12
C ARG A 40 -13.72 8.17 -0.10
N LEU A 41 -14.03 7.82 -1.34
CA LEU A 41 -14.75 6.59 -1.67
C LEU A 41 -13.84 5.35 -1.69
N PHE A 42 -12.53 5.55 -1.77
CA PHE A 42 -11.54 4.49 -1.96
C PHE A 42 -10.60 4.30 -0.80
N TYR A 43 -10.51 5.26 0.12
CA TYR A 43 -9.63 5.21 1.27
C TYR A 43 -10.43 5.24 2.57
N PHE A 44 -10.08 4.35 3.49
CA PHE A 44 -10.81 4.13 4.75
C PHE A 44 -9.92 4.39 5.97
N PRO A 45 -9.41 5.62 6.13
CA PRO A 45 -8.56 5.96 7.25
C PRO A 45 -9.35 5.95 8.55
N THR A 46 -8.67 5.62 9.64
CA THR A 46 -9.09 5.96 11.00
C THR A 46 -8.02 6.82 11.65
N HIS A 47 -8.41 7.56 12.70
CA HIS A 47 -7.49 8.42 13.46
C HIS A 47 -7.24 7.88 14.88
N ASP A 48 -7.74 6.69 15.18
CA ASP A 48 -7.46 5.97 16.41
C ASP A 48 -6.11 5.25 16.34
N GLU A 49 -5.61 4.91 17.52
CA GLU A 49 -4.38 4.13 17.70
C GLU A 49 -4.72 2.93 18.58
N PRO A 50 -5.30 1.85 18.00
CA PRO A 50 -5.83 0.74 18.78
C PRO A 50 -4.75 -0.08 19.50
N ALA A 51 -3.52 -0.03 19.00
CA ALA A 51 -2.36 -0.65 19.61
C ALA A 51 -1.07 0.03 19.15
N THR A 52 -0.03 -0.07 19.96
CA THR A 52 1.34 0.38 19.67
C THR A 52 2.31 -0.82 19.70
N PRO A 53 3.52 -0.70 19.18
CA PRO A 53 4.51 -1.76 19.32
C PRO A 53 4.83 -2.13 20.79
N ALA A 54 4.69 -1.17 21.72
CA ALA A 54 4.93 -1.42 23.16
C ALA A 54 3.94 -2.42 23.76
N ASP A 55 2.70 -2.46 23.29
CA ASP A 55 1.68 -3.41 23.76
C ASP A 55 2.07 -4.88 23.45
N TRP A 56 3.02 -5.07 22.53
CA TRP A 56 3.60 -6.35 22.13
C TRP A 56 5.03 -6.53 22.63
N GLY A 57 5.50 -5.63 23.51
CA GLY A 57 6.85 -5.70 24.09
C GLY A 57 7.99 -5.25 23.16
N PHE A 58 7.68 -4.50 22.11
CA PHE A 58 8.68 -3.94 21.21
C PHE A 58 8.99 -2.48 21.57
N ARG A 59 10.28 -2.12 21.52
CA ARG A 59 10.71 -0.72 21.60
C ARG A 59 10.40 -0.03 20.28
N PHE A 60 10.02 1.22 20.35
CA PHE A 60 9.78 2.05 19.18
C PHE A 60 9.98 3.54 19.51
N GLU A 61 10.15 4.32 18.48
CA GLU A 61 10.19 5.78 18.51
C GLU A 61 8.99 6.33 17.75
N ASN A 62 8.27 7.29 18.33
CA ASN A 62 7.37 8.12 17.55
C ASN A 62 8.19 9.06 16.68
N VAL A 63 7.83 9.16 15.42
CA VAL A 63 8.56 9.91 14.41
C VAL A 63 7.62 10.87 13.72
N ASP A 64 7.92 12.16 13.80
CA ASP A 64 7.32 13.16 12.94
C ASP A 64 8.29 13.49 11.79
N PHE A 65 7.84 13.38 10.56
CA PHE A 65 8.65 13.64 9.38
C PHE A 65 7.81 14.33 8.31
N LYS A 66 8.42 14.62 7.17
CA LYS A 66 7.73 15.30 6.07
C LYS A 66 7.73 14.44 4.82
N SER A 67 6.58 14.42 4.16
CA SER A 67 6.46 14.07 2.75
C SER A 67 7.36 14.95 1.88
N THR A 68 7.67 14.53 0.67
CA THR A 68 8.50 15.34 -0.24
C THR A 68 7.85 16.65 -0.66
N ASP A 69 6.53 16.77 -0.54
CA ASP A 69 5.79 18.02 -0.76
C ASP A 69 5.60 18.86 0.51
N GLY A 70 6.19 18.44 1.64
CA GLY A 70 6.15 19.17 2.91
C GLY A 70 5.01 18.81 3.85
N THR A 71 4.07 17.94 3.46
CA THR A 71 2.99 17.46 4.34
C THR A 71 3.59 16.78 5.58
N ALA A 72 3.10 17.16 6.77
CA ALA A 72 3.52 16.57 8.03
C ALA A 72 2.97 15.15 8.17
N LEU A 73 3.83 14.19 8.44
CA LEU A 73 3.50 12.77 8.57
C LEU A 73 3.99 12.23 9.90
N HIS A 74 3.32 11.19 10.39
CA HIS A 74 3.65 10.46 11.59
C HIS A 74 3.99 9.00 11.28
N GLY A 75 4.91 8.44 12.03
CA GLY A 75 5.30 7.04 11.90
C GLY A 75 5.94 6.49 13.17
N TRP A 76 6.27 5.21 13.12
CA TRP A 76 7.00 4.50 14.16
C TRP A 76 8.28 3.89 13.60
N PHE A 77 9.39 4.13 14.30
CA PHE A 77 10.65 3.45 14.02
C PHE A 77 10.92 2.41 15.10
N MET A 78 11.02 1.16 14.71
CA MET A 78 11.31 0.04 15.58
C MET A 78 12.75 -0.42 15.36
N PRO A 79 13.64 -0.32 16.36
CA PRO A 79 14.99 -0.86 16.25
C PRO A 79 14.96 -2.38 16.19
N ALA A 80 15.90 -2.98 15.45
CA ALA A 80 16.04 -4.42 15.40
C ALA A 80 16.34 -5.02 16.78
N LYS A 81 15.90 -6.27 17.02
CA LYS A 81 16.31 -7.01 18.22
C LYS A 81 17.79 -7.43 18.18
N LEU A 82 18.39 -7.53 17.00
CA LEU A 82 19.80 -7.84 16.84
C LEU A 82 20.66 -6.58 17.02
N LYS A 83 21.87 -6.77 17.62
CA LYS A 83 22.84 -5.70 17.81
C LYS A 83 23.29 -5.07 16.48
N VAL A 84 23.43 -5.89 15.45
CA VAL A 84 23.72 -5.46 14.07
C VAL A 84 22.48 -5.78 13.23
N PRO A 85 21.74 -4.76 12.78
CA PRO A 85 20.56 -4.99 11.95
C PRO A 85 20.90 -5.64 10.61
N LYS A 86 20.03 -6.51 10.14
CA LYS A 86 20.13 -7.10 8.78
C LYS A 86 19.86 -6.08 7.67
N GLY A 87 19.13 -5.04 7.98
CA GLY A 87 18.72 -3.95 7.10
C GLY A 87 17.52 -3.22 7.67
N THR A 88 16.99 -2.25 6.92
CA THR A 88 15.82 -1.45 7.33
C THR A 88 14.68 -1.62 6.35
N ILE A 89 13.53 -1.99 6.87
CA ILE A 89 12.28 -2.14 6.11
C ILE A 89 11.46 -0.88 6.26
N VAL A 90 11.11 -0.25 5.14
CA VAL A 90 10.09 0.79 5.08
C VAL A 90 8.77 0.12 4.72
N PHE A 91 7.85 0.10 5.68
CA PHE A 91 6.55 -0.55 5.52
C PHE A 91 5.47 0.46 5.19
N SER A 92 4.79 0.21 4.07
CA SER A 92 3.66 0.96 3.56
C SER A 92 2.38 0.14 3.76
N HIS A 93 1.47 0.62 4.61
CA HIS A 93 0.30 -0.15 5.04
C HIS A 93 -0.84 -0.18 4.01
N GLY A 94 -1.87 -0.99 4.28
CA GLY A 94 -3.06 -1.16 3.45
C GLY A 94 -4.03 0.02 3.53
N ASN A 95 -5.19 -0.15 2.90
CA ASN A 95 -6.15 0.94 2.63
C ASN A 95 -7.05 1.33 3.81
N ALA A 96 -7.01 0.62 4.92
CA ALA A 96 -7.93 0.88 6.04
C ALA A 96 -7.18 1.05 7.36
N GLY A 97 -7.80 1.77 8.30
CA GLY A 97 -7.27 1.92 9.64
C GLY A 97 -6.15 2.94 9.77
N SER A 98 -5.22 2.66 10.66
CA SER A 98 -4.01 3.42 10.98
C SER A 98 -2.86 2.45 11.29
N LEU A 99 -1.68 2.94 11.63
CA LEU A 99 -0.50 2.13 11.97
C LEU A 99 -0.81 0.96 12.93
N GLY A 100 -1.58 1.23 14.00
CA GLY A 100 -1.89 0.24 15.02
C GLY A 100 -2.60 -1.01 14.50
N HIS A 101 -3.36 -0.88 13.41
CA HIS A 101 -4.05 -2.00 12.77
C HIS A 101 -3.12 -2.91 11.96
N HIS A 102 -1.91 -2.46 11.65
CA HIS A 102 -1.00 -3.14 10.74
C HIS A 102 0.24 -3.75 11.41
N LEU A 103 0.34 -3.71 12.73
CA LEU A 103 1.49 -4.24 13.48
C LEU A 103 1.80 -5.71 13.18
N GLY A 104 0.77 -6.53 12.96
CA GLY A 104 0.93 -7.95 12.64
C GLY A 104 1.73 -8.24 11.37
N PHE A 105 1.82 -7.25 10.45
CA PHE A 105 2.62 -7.38 9.23
C PHE A 105 4.12 -7.26 9.49
N VAL A 106 4.55 -6.59 10.56
CA VAL A 106 5.94 -6.15 10.70
C VAL A 106 6.65 -6.62 11.99
N LEU A 107 5.95 -6.88 13.09
CA LEU A 107 6.60 -7.21 14.37
C LEU A 107 7.53 -8.42 14.27
N TRP A 108 7.17 -9.44 13.52
CA TRP A 108 7.99 -10.63 13.29
C TRP A 108 9.28 -10.33 12.50
N LEU A 109 9.33 -9.24 11.71
CA LEU A 109 10.52 -8.78 11.00
C LEU A 109 11.50 -8.13 11.98
N VAL A 110 10.99 -7.39 12.96
CA VAL A 110 11.82 -6.85 14.06
C VAL A 110 12.48 -7.98 14.84
N GLU A 111 11.72 -9.05 15.12
CA GLU A 111 12.28 -10.27 15.77
C GLU A 111 13.31 -10.97 14.91
N ALA A 112 13.11 -10.98 13.58
CA ALA A 112 14.05 -11.56 12.63
C ALA A 112 15.32 -10.73 12.42
N GLY A 113 15.43 -9.55 13.07
CA GLY A 113 16.64 -8.72 13.09
C GLY A 113 16.65 -7.56 12.09
N TYR A 114 15.51 -7.18 11.56
CA TYR A 114 15.38 -5.96 10.75
C TYR A 114 14.96 -4.77 11.61
N GLN A 115 15.46 -3.58 11.28
CA GLN A 115 14.79 -2.35 11.68
C GLN A 115 13.53 -2.18 10.83
N VAL A 116 12.49 -1.59 11.41
CA VAL A 116 11.25 -1.33 10.68
C VAL A 116 10.82 0.10 10.90
N PHE A 117 10.60 0.82 9.81
CA PHE A 117 9.91 2.10 9.80
C PHE A 117 8.55 1.91 9.15
N MET A 118 7.48 2.21 9.87
CA MET A 118 6.12 2.24 9.36
C MET A 118 5.50 3.62 9.62
N TYR A 119 4.61 4.06 8.77
CA TYR A 119 4.06 5.42 8.80
C TYR A 119 2.62 5.45 8.31
N ASP A 120 1.86 6.42 8.81
CA ASP A 120 0.55 6.78 8.27
C ASP A 120 0.71 7.69 7.07
N TYR A 121 -0.01 7.40 5.97
CA TYR A 121 -0.12 8.35 4.86
C TYR A 121 -0.87 9.60 5.30
N ARG A 122 -0.77 10.66 4.47
CA ARG A 122 -1.63 11.84 4.63
C ARG A 122 -3.10 11.45 4.80
N GLY A 123 -3.77 12.07 5.77
CA GLY A 123 -5.16 11.80 6.10
C GLY A 123 -5.42 10.49 6.83
N PHE A 124 -4.39 9.70 7.19
CA PHE A 124 -4.46 8.51 8.03
C PHE A 124 -3.85 8.77 9.41
N GLY A 125 -4.36 8.08 10.43
CA GLY A 125 -3.81 8.09 11.79
C GLY A 125 -3.55 9.49 12.33
N LYS A 126 -2.30 9.74 12.71
CA LYS A 126 -1.83 11.05 13.21
C LYS A 126 -1.20 11.93 12.11
N SER A 127 -1.09 11.46 10.88
CA SER A 127 -0.57 12.25 9.77
C SER A 127 -1.53 13.36 9.37
N GLY A 128 -0.95 14.50 8.99
CA GLY A 128 -1.70 15.64 8.45
C GLY A 128 -2.08 15.46 6.98
N GLY A 129 -2.55 16.56 6.39
CA GLY A 129 -2.93 16.61 4.98
C GLY A 129 -4.27 15.95 4.68
N GLU A 130 -4.61 15.90 3.39
CA GLU A 130 -5.84 15.28 2.90
C GLU A 130 -5.54 14.08 2.03
N LEU A 131 -6.51 13.16 1.95
CA LEU A 131 -6.43 11.96 1.12
C LEU A 131 -6.21 12.35 -0.35
N ASP A 132 -5.08 11.98 -0.90
CA ASP A 132 -4.75 12.21 -2.29
C ASP A 132 -3.88 11.10 -2.87
N ARG A 133 -4.25 10.59 -4.04
CA ARG A 133 -3.55 9.49 -4.70
C ARG A 133 -2.10 9.86 -4.99
N ARG A 134 -1.88 11.04 -5.55
CA ARG A 134 -0.55 11.54 -5.91
C ARG A 134 0.27 11.85 -4.66
N GLY A 135 -0.35 12.52 -3.70
CA GLY A 135 0.28 12.90 -2.46
C GLY A 135 0.78 11.69 -1.66
N MET A 136 0.03 10.58 -1.61
CA MET A 136 0.49 9.36 -0.94
C MET A 136 1.77 8.76 -1.58
N ILE A 137 2.01 9.00 -2.86
CA ILE A 137 3.29 8.61 -3.51
C ILE A 137 4.43 9.50 -2.99
N GLU A 138 4.17 10.79 -2.81
CA GLU A 138 5.14 11.70 -2.18
C GLU A 138 5.41 11.33 -0.72
N ASP A 139 4.41 10.78 0.00
CA ASP A 139 4.57 10.28 1.37
C ASP A 139 5.53 9.09 1.42
N VAL A 140 5.41 8.13 0.49
CA VAL A 140 6.36 7.02 0.37
C VAL A 140 7.78 7.52 0.12
N LYS A 141 7.96 8.47 -0.79
CA LYS A 141 9.27 9.07 -1.08
C LYS A 141 9.84 9.78 0.15
N GLY A 142 9.00 10.51 0.89
CA GLY A 142 9.36 11.15 2.15
C GLY A 142 9.82 10.15 3.21
N ALA A 143 9.13 9.01 3.32
CA ALA A 143 9.49 7.93 4.23
C ALA A 143 10.90 7.36 3.92
N PHE A 144 11.21 7.10 2.65
CA PHE A 144 12.55 6.66 2.25
C PHE A 144 13.61 7.74 2.49
N ALA A 145 13.31 9.00 2.21
CA ALA A 145 14.23 10.11 2.48
C ALA A 145 14.54 10.24 3.97
N TYR A 146 13.52 10.13 4.83
CA TYR A 146 13.69 10.14 6.28
C TYR A 146 14.57 8.99 6.74
N VAL A 147 14.26 7.75 6.34
CA VAL A 147 15.01 6.56 6.75
C VAL A 147 16.45 6.62 6.25
N GLY A 148 16.68 7.02 5.00
CA GLY A 148 18.02 7.14 4.42
C GLY A 148 18.91 8.19 5.08
N ALA A 149 18.32 9.20 5.75
CA ALA A 149 19.03 10.25 6.47
C ALA A 149 19.35 9.88 7.94
N ARG A 150 18.81 8.78 8.46
CA ARG A 150 19.06 8.37 9.87
C ARG A 150 20.48 7.84 10.04
N LYS A 151 21.14 8.26 11.10
CA LYS A 151 22.53 7.85 11.41
C LYS A 151 22.64 6.40 11.90
N ASP A 152 21.56 5.83 12.41
CA ASP A 152 21.48 4.46 12.95
C ASP A 152 20.96 3.45 11.91
N VAL A 153 20.81 3.88 10.64
CA VAL A 153 20.40 3.06 9.50
C VAL A 153 21.54 2.91 8.50
N ASP A 154 21.78 1.69 8.03
CA ASP A 154 22.62 1.48 6.84
C ASP A 154 21.76 1.74 5.59
N ALA A 155 21.90 2.94 5.04
CA ALA A 155 21.14 3.38 3.87
C ALA A 155 21.41 2.54 2.61
N ARG A 156 22.40 1.64 2.60
CA ARG A 156 22.69 0.70 1.49
C ARG A 156 21.90 -0.60 1.58
N ARG A 157 21.13 -0.80 2.65
CA ARG A 157 20.41 -2.04 2.97
C ARG A 157 18.94 -1.74 3.28
N LEU A 158 18.26 -1.10 2.33
CA LEU A 158 16.85 -0.75 2.45
C LEU A 158 15.95 -1.78 1.75
N VAL A 159 14.79 -2.02 2.33
CA VAL A 159 13.73 -2.87 1.79
C VAL A 159 12.44 -2.06 1.77
N SER A 160 11.74 -2.05 0.65
CA SER A 160 10.35 -1.62 0.57
C SER A 160 9.45 -2.81 0.82
N TYR A 161 8.54 -2.71 1.79
CA TYR A 161 7.49 -3.71 1.98
C TYR A 161 6.14 -3.01 1.98
N GLY A 162 5.30 -3.31 1.00
CA GLY A 162 3.97 -2.73 0.85
C GLY A 162 2.87 -3.79 0.84
N HIS A 163 1.85 -3.59 1.69
CA HIS A 163 0.65 -4.41 1.69
C HIS A 163 -0.49 -3.71 0.94
N SER A 164 -1.15 -4.42 0.01
CA SER A 164 -2.34 -3.93 -0.69
C SER A 164 -2.11 -2.55 -1.33
N LEU A 165 -2.82 -1.50 -0.89
CA LEU A 165 -2.59 -0.10 -1.27
C LEU A 165 -1.12 0.30 -1.12
N GLY A 166 -0.47 -0.12 -0.04
CA GLY A 166 0.93 0.19 0.23
C GLY A 166 1.88 -0.37 -0.81
N GLY A 167 1.61 -1.57 -1.31
CA GLY A 167 2.34 -2.14 -2.44
C GLY A 167 2.18 -1.31 -3.71
N ALA A 168 0.94 -0.88 -4.00
CA ALA A 168 0.63 -0.03 -5.15
C ALA A 168 1.35 1.33 -5.08
N LYS A 169 1.35 1.98 -3.91
CA LYS A 169 2.01 3.28 -3.70
C LYS A 169 3.53 3.17 -3.76
N SER A 170 4.09 2.13 -3.16
CA SER A 170 5.53 1.88 -3.18
C SER A 170 6.05 1.64 -4.59
N VAL A 171 5.36 0.82 -5.39
CA VAL A 171 5.71 0.59 -6.80
C VAL A 171 5.73 1.90 -7.59
N ALA A 172 4.70 2.74 -7.46
CA ALA A 172 4.64 4.02 -8.16
C ALA A 172 5.75 4.99 -7.71
N ALA A 173 6.00 5.08 -6.40
CA ALA A 173 7.03 5.97 -5.84
C ALA A 173 8.45 5.58 -6.29
N ILE A 174 8.78 4.27 -6.22
CA ILE A 174 10.09 3.75 -6.61
C ILE A 174 10.31 3.85 -8.12
N ALA A 175 9.27 3.62 -8.92
CA ALA A 175 9.33 3.75 -10.38
C ALA A 175 9.58 5.18 -10.86
N GLU A 176 9.09 6.18 -10.09
CA GLU A 176 9.32 7.60 -10.42
C GLU A 176 10.69 8.10 -9.96
N LYS A 177 11.14 7.64 -8.81
CA LYS A 177 12.43 8.03 -8.25
C LYS A 177 13.10 6.80 -7.63
N ASN A 178 14.16 6.35 -8.27
CA ASN A 178 14.97 5.27 -7.73
C ASN A 178 15.43 5.63 -6.30
N VAL A 179 15.32 4.67 -5.39
CA VAL A 179 15.77 4.81 -4.00
C VAL A 179 17.18 4.24 -3.89
N GLU A 180 18.13 5.10 -3.55
CA GLU A 180 19.51 4.67 -3.35
C GLU A 180 19.58 3.64 -2.21
N GLY A 181 20.34 2.56 -2.41
CA GLY A 181 20.50 1.49 -1.42
C GLY A 181 19.30 0.56 -1.27
N LEU A 182 18.26 0.70 -2.09
CA LEU A 182 17.13 -0.22 -2.10
C LEU A 182 17.56 -1.58 -2.69
N ARG A 183 17.51 -2.61 -1.86
CA ARG A 183 17.92 -3.98 -2.22
C ARG A 183 16.73 -4.82 -2.67
N ALA A 184 15.58 -4.61 -2.07
CA ALA A 184 14.39 -5.40 -2.30
C ALA A 184 13.11 -4.57 -2.29
N VAL A 185 12.16 -4.97 -3.13
CA VAL A 185 10.76 -4.52 -3.09
C VAL A 185 9.89 -5.75 -2.86
N VAL A 186 9.13 -5.75 -1.79
CA VAL A 186 8.15 -6.78 -1.45
C VAL A 186 6.76 -6.17 -1.58
N ILE A 187 5.90 -6.77 -2.38
CA ILE A 187 4.49 -6.40 -2.50
C ILE A 187 3.61 -7.59 -2.13
N ASP A 188 2.71 -7.40 -1.17
CA ASP A 188 1.85 -8.43 -0.61
C ASP A 188 0.39 -8.06 -0.84
N GLY A 189 -0.33 -8.84 -1.64
CA GLY A 189 -1.74 -8.62 -1.95
C GLY A 189 -2.03 -7.30 -2.68
N ALA A 190 -1.05 -6.75 -3.43
CA ALA A 190 -1.23 -5.50 -4.14
C ALA A 190 -2.03 -5.69 -5.44
N PHE A 191 -2.78 -4.66 -5.80
CA PHE A 191 -3.51 -4.63 -7.06
C PHE A 191 -2.67 -4.01 -8.19
N ALA A 192 -3.00 -4.37 -9.44
CA ALA A 192 -2.33 -3.85 -10.63
C ALA A 192 -2.95 -2.53 -11.14
N SER A 193 -4.27 -2.37 -10.98
CA SER A 193 -5.04 -1.29 -11.60
C SER A 193 -6.10 -0.73 -10.66
N TYR A 194 -6.10 0.59 -10.46
CA TYR A 194 -7.17 1.29 -9.72
C TYR A 194 -8.53 1.12 -10.38
N ARG A 195 -8.57 1.18 -11.71
CA ARG A 195 -9.80 1.01 -12.47
C ARG A 195 -10.35 -0.41 -12.35
N ALA A 196 -9.47 -1.42 -12.33
CA ALA A 196 -9.88 -2.80 -12.12
C ALA A 196 -10.48 -2.99 -10.71
N MET A 197 -9.88 -2.38 -9.67
CA MET A 197 -10.44 -2.42 -8.31
C MET A 197 -11.79 -1.70 -8.24
N ALA A 198 -11.94 -0.54 -8.87
CA ALA A 198 -13.19 0.18 -8.93
C ALA A 198 -14.30 -0.62 -9.64
N ARG A 199 -13.93 -1.38 -10.68
CA ARG A 199 -14.85 -2.31 -11.38
C ARG A 199 -15.35 -3.43 -10.46
N LEU A 200 -14.51 -3.99 -9.62
CA LEU A 200 -14.90 -5.04 -8.66
C LEU A 200 -15.96 -4.55 -7.67
N VAL A 201 -15.88 -3.28 -7.25
CA VAL A 201 -16.78 -2.70 -6.25
C VAL A 201 -18.05 -2.14 -6.87
N GLY A 202 -17.93 -1.41 -7.98
CA GLY A 202 -19.02 -0.63 -8.59
C GLY A 202 -19.32 -0.99 -10.05
N GLY A 203 -18.85 -2.15 -10.54
CA GLY A 203 -19.03 -2.55 -11.94
C GLY A 203 -18.43 -1.55 -12.94
N GLU A 204 -18.98 -1.47 -14.14
CA GLU A 204 -18.51 -0.53 -15.16
C GLU A 204 -18.68 0.94 -14.75
N LEU A 205 -19.71 1.26 -13.96
CA LEU A 205 -19.88 2.60 -13.42
C LEU A 205 -18.69 3.00 -12.53
N GLY A 206 -18.31 2.13 -11.59
CA GLY A 206 -17.13 2.35 -10.74
C GLY A 206 -15.86 2.51 -11.56
N ALA A 207 -15.66 1.66 -12.56
CA ALA A 207 -14.50 1.73 -13.45
C ALA A 207 -14.44 3.05 -14.24
N ASN A 208 -15.57 3.62 -14.64
CA ASN A 208 -15.63 4.87 -15.39
C ASN A 208 -15.38 6.12 -14.53
N LEU A 209 -15.58 6.01 -13.22
CA LEU A 209 -15.31 7.11 -12.27
C LEU A 209 -13.83 7.22 -11.88
N ILE A 210 -13.02 6.20 -12.17
CA ILE A 210 -11.63 6.11 -11.72
C ILE A 210 -10.68 6.02 -12.92
N THR A 211 -9.64 6.84 -12.87
CA THR A 211 -8.53 6.77 -13.82
C THR A 211 -7.52 5.72 -13.39
N ASP A 212 -6.81 5.12 -14.34
CA ASP A 212 -5.66 4.24 -14.09
C ASP A 212 -4.35 5.00 -13.88
N GLU A 213 -4.39 6.32 -13.86
CA GLU A 213 -3.22 7.14 -13.59
C GLU A 213 -2.51 6.66 -12.32
N LEU A 214 -1.19 6.47 -12.41
CA LEU A 214 -0.34 5.97 -11.33
C LEU A 214 -0.69 4.53 -10.90
N SER A 215 -1.35 3.75 -11.74
CA SER A 215 -1.57 2.34 -11.47
C SER A 215 -0.25 1.57 -11.48
N PRO A 216 -0.07 0.61 -10.55
CA PRO A 216 1.16 -0.16 -10.45
C PRO A 216 1.57 -0.87 -11.75
N LYS A 217 0.61 -1.35 -12.54
CA LYS A 217 0.86 -2.00 -13.84
C LYS A 217 1.63 -1.10 -14.82
N ASP A 218 1.41 0.22 -14.78
CA ASP A 218 2.07 1.20 -15.65
C ASP A 218 3.43 1.64 -15.11
N CYS A 219 3.75 1.25 -13.87
CA CYS A 219 4.93 1.68 -13.13
C CYS A 219 5.95 0.56 -12.92
N ILE A 220 5.51 -0.66 -12.59
CA ILE A 220 6.36 -1.74 -12.09
C ILE A 220 7.48 -2.13 -13.05
N GLY A 221 7.24 -2.10 -14.35
CA GLY A 221 8.24 -2.37 -15.39
C GLY A 221 9.37 -1.32 -15.48
N LYS A 222 9.25 -0.20 -14.76
CA LYS A 222 10.30 0.83 -14.67
C LYS A 222 11.30 0.56 -13.54
N ILE A 223 10.93 -0.28 -12.56
CA ILE A 223 11.81 -0.67 -11.46
C ILE A 223 12.91 -1.57 -12.02
N SER A 224 14.16 -1.24 -11.73
CA SER A 224 15.34 -2.01 -12.18
C SER A 224 16.46 -1.96 -11.15
N GLY A 225 17.36 -2.95 -11.18
CA GLY A 225 18.49 -3.03 -10.23
C GLY A 225 18.10 -3.38 -8.81
N THR A 226 16.86 -3.83 -8.58
CA THR A 226 16.32 -4.17 -7.26
C THR A 226 15.55 -5.49 -7.39
N SER A 227 15.73 -6.40 -6.44
CA SER A 227 14.99 -7.67 -6.41
C SER A 227 13.53 -7.46 -6.03
N LEU A 228 12.60 -8.03 -6.78
CA LEU A 228 11.17 -7.93 -6.52
C LEU A 228 10.60 -9.27 -6.00
N LEU A 229 9.83 -9.21 -4.91
CA LEU A 229 9.02 -10.32 -4.44
C LEU A 229 7.54 -9.91 -4.48
N VAL A 230 6.77 -10.65 -5.26
CA VAL A 230 5.30 -10.57 -5.25
C VAL A 230 4.77 -11.71 -4.38
N ILE A 231 3.93 -11.39 -3.42
CA ILE A 231 3.22 -12.35 -2.56
C ILE A 231 1.74 -12.14 -2.78
N HIS A 232 0.98 -13.20 -3.05
CA HIS A 232 -0.46 -13.08 -3.25
C HIS A 232 -1.21 -14.34 -2.83
N GLY A 233 -2.30 -14.15 -2.09
CA GLY A 233 -3.22 -15.21 -1.72
C GLY A 233 -4.08 -15.65 -2.90
N VAL A 234 -4.12 -16.95 -3.15
CA VAL A 234 -4.96 -17.49 -4.23
C VAL A 234 -6.46 -17.32 -3.91
N ARG A 235 -6.80 -17.26 -2.62
CA ARG A 235 -8.16 -17.04 -2.13
C ARG A 235 -8.42 -15.63 -1.64
N ASP A 236 -7.63 -14.65 -2.10
CA ASP A 236 -7.81 -13.25 -1.72
C ASP A 236 -9.20 -12.74 -2.17
N PRO A 237 -10.09 -12.39 -1.21
CA PRO A 237 -11.44 -11.92 -1.54
C PRO A 237 -11.51 -10.44 -1.88
N VAL A 238 -10.42 -9.70 -1.71
CA VAL A 238 -10.35 -8.24 -1.91
C VAL A 238 -9.66 -7.91 -3.22
N VAL A 239 -8.46 -8.47 -3.42
CA VAL A 239 -7.67 -8.28 -4.65
C VAL A 239 -7.50 -9.64 -5.33
N PRO A 240 -8.16 -9.88 -6.47
CA PRO A 240 -8.00 -11.14 -7.19
C PRO A 240 -6.53 -11.45 -7.50
N VAL A 241 -6.10 -12.69 -7.30
CA VAL A 241 -4.71 -13.15 -7.52
C VAL A 241 -4.20 -12.84 -8.92
N ALA A 242 -5.10 -12.74 -9.90
CA ALA A 242 -4.76 -12.35 -11.27
C ALA A 242 -4.06 -10.98 -11.34
N GLN A 243 -4.40 -10.04 -10.45
CA GLN A 243 -3.73 -8.73 -10.40
C GLN A 243 -2.29 -8.84 -9.87
N GLY A 244 -2.03 -9.70 -8.90
CA GLY A 244 -0.66 -9.98 -8.45
C GLY A 244 0.18 -10.66 -9.53
N LYS A 245 -0.41 -11.58 -10.29
CA LYS A 245 0.25 -12.22 -11.45
C LYS A 245 0.56 -11.21 -12.55
N GLU A 246 -0.38 -10.31 -12.87
CA GLU A 246 -0.15 -9.22 -13.82
C GLU A 246 1.04 -8.36 -13.40
N LEU A 247 1.15 -7.99 -12.13
CA LEU A 247 2.30 -7.24 -11.61
C LEU A 247 3.61 -8.03 -11.75
N PHE A 248 3.57 -9.33 -11.42
CA PHE A 248 4.73 -10.19 -11.58
C PHE A 248 5.17 -10.27 -13.03
N ASP A 249 4.24 -10.50 -13.97
CA ASP A 249 4.56 -10.64 -15.40
C ASP A 249 5.17 -9.37 -15.98
N LEU A 250 4.66 -8.19 -15.61
CA LEU A 250 5.13 -6.88 -16.06
C LEU A 250 6.46 -6.44 -15.42
N ALA A 251 6.85 -7.03 -14.30
CA ALA A 251 8.07 -6.68 -13.58
C ALA A 251 9.32 -7.19 -14.30
N LYS A 252 10.43 -6.46 -14.14
CA LYS A 252 11.76 -6.90 -14.61
C LYS A 252 12.41 -7.88 -13.63
N GLU A 253 13.35 -8.67 -14.16
CA GLU A 253 14.23 -9.52 -13.35
C GLU A 253 15.23 -8.66 -12.52
N PRO A 254 15.68 -9.15 -11.35
CA PRO A 254 15.27 -10.41 -10.72
C PRO A 254 13.93 -10.29 -9.98
N LYS A 255 13.03 -11.24 -10.22
CA LYS A 255 11.70 -11.27 -9.60
C LYS A 255 11.32 -12.66 -9.10
N THR A 256 10.49 -12.71 -8.06
CA THR A 256 10.01 -13.95 -7.44
C THR A 256 8.52 -13.82 -7.16
N LEU A 257 7.75 -14.90 -7.34
CA LEU A 257 6.33 -14.97 -7.00
C LEU A 257 6.08 -16.02 -5.93
N PHE A 258 5.39 -15.63 -4.87
CA PHE A 258 4.80 -16.54 -3.88
C PHE A 258 3.28 -16.55 -4.03
N GLU A 259 2.75 -17.55 -4.73
CA GLU A 259 1.32 -17.84 -4.70
C GLU A 259 1.00 -18.63 -3.42
N VAL A 260 0.25 -18.00 -2.50
CA VAL A 260 -0.13 -18.63 -1.23
C VAL A 260 -1.46 -19.33 -1.43
N LYS A 261 -1.44 -20.66 -1.57
CA LYS A 261 -2.59 -21.47 -1.98
C LYS A 261 -3.87 -21.21 -1.16
N ASP A 262 -3.74 -21.13 0.16
CA ASP A 262 -4.84 -20.89 1.09
C ASP A 262 -4.82 -19.48 1.69
N GLY A 263 -4.03 -18.58 1.12
CA GLY A 263 -3.89 -17.19 1.56
C GLY A 263 -5.10 -16.34 1.14
N GLY A 264 -5.48 -15.43 2.02
CA GLY A 264 -6.44 -14.35 1.80
C GLY A 264 -5.74 -13.01 1.59
N HIS A 265 -6.41 -11.90 1.95
CA HIS A 265 -5.86 -10.57 1.70
C HIS A 265 -4.79 -10.10 2.69
N GLY A 266 -4.82 -10.52 3.94
CA GLY A 266 -3.90 -9.99 4.98
C GLY A 266 -3.16 -11.07 5.76
N ASP A 267 -3.27 -12.33 5.37
CA ASP A 267 -2.77 -13.46 6.15
C ASP A 267 -1.75 -14.35 5.42
N ASN A 268 -1.34 -13.95 4.23
CA ASN A 268 -0.44 -14.72 3.36
C ASN A 268 0.80 -15.23 4.09
N LEU A 269 1.47 -14.36 4.83
CA LEU A 269 2.71 -14.69 5.53
C LEU A 269 2.50 -15.47 6.83
N SER A 270 1.28 -15.51 7.37
CA SER A 270 0.95 -16.29 8.59
C SER A 270 0.44 -17.71 8.27
N ARG A 271 0.08 -18.00 7.03
CA ARG A 271 -0.37 -19.34 6.62
C ARG A 271 0.70 -20.40 6.79
N ASP A 272 0.29 -21.66 6.88
CA ASP A 272 1.16 -22.81 7.06
C ASP A 272 2.13 -22.64 8.24
N ASN A 273 1.63 -22.21 9.39
CA ASN A 273 2.42 -21.91 10.57
C ASN A 273 3.60 -20.95 10.30
N GLY A 274 3.38 -19.97 9.43
CA GLY A 274 4.38 -18.99 9.07
C GLY A 274 5.47 -19.49 8.11
N ALA A 275 5.22 -20.56 7.38
CA ALA A 275 6.18 -21.07 6.39
C ALA A 275 6.56 -20.01 5.36
N TYR A 276 5.62 -19.17 4.95
CA TYR A 276 5.89 -18.08 4.02
C TYR A 276 6.73 -16.94 4.63
N ARG A 277 6.63 -16.70 5.95
CA ARG A 277 7.57 -15.79 6.65
C ARG A 277 9.01 -16.30 6.55
N LYS A 278 9.23 -17.59 6.79
CA LYS A 278 10.55 -18.24 6.66
C LYS A 278 11.07 -18.13 5.23
N ARG A 279 10.24 -18.40 4.22
CA ARG A 279 10.60 -18.25 2.79
C ARG A 279 10.98 -16.83 2.45
N MET A 280 10.21 -15.83 2.92
CA MET A 280 10.52 -14.42 2.71
C MET A 280 11.85 -14.03 3.38
N LEU A 281 12.11 -14.49 4.60
CA LEU A 281 13.40 -14.24 5.28
C LEU A 281 14.57 -14.85 4.51
N THR A 282 14.45 -16.10 4.06
CA THR A 282 15.48 -16.75 3.22
C THR A 282 15.71 -15.97 1.92
N TRP A 283 14.64 -15.50 1.29
CA TRP A 283 14.76 -14.69 0.09
C TRP A 283 15.43 -13.34 0.37
N LEU A 284 15.04 -12.65 1.44
CA LEU A 284 15.66 -11.39 1.87
C LEU A 284 17.16 -11.61 2.19
N ASP A 285 17.51 -12.66 2.92
CA ASP A 285 18.93 -12.96 3.26
C ASP A 285 19.78 -13.19 1.99
N GLY A 286 19.18 -13.63 0.88
CA GLY A 286 19.84 -13.82 -0.40
C GLY A 286 20.04 -12.55 -1.24
N VAL A 287 19.31 -11.48 -0.95
CA VAL A 287 19.35 -10.22 -1.73
C VAL A 287 19.93 -9.04 -0.95
N MET A 288 20.12 -9.19 0.36
CA MET A 288 20.69 -8.18 1.28
C MET A 288 22.21 -8.28 1.34
#